data_9dda8d4ea44b9632d6f43e9654925051
#
_entry.id   9dda8d4ea44b9632d6f43e9654925051
#
_cell.length_a   1.000
_cell.length_b   1.000
_cell.length_c   1.000
_cell.angle_alpha   90.00
_cell.angle_beta   90.00
_cell.angle_gamma   90.00
#
_symmetry.space_group_name_H-M   'P 1'
#
loop_
_entity.id
_entity.type
_entity.pdbx_description
1 polymer ?
#
loop_
_entity_poly.entity_id
_entity_poly.type
_entity_poly.pdbx_seq_one_letter_code
_entity_poly.pdbx_strand_id
1 'polypeptide(L)'
;MSNKNIQQSKITVEKNNVIGRIGQNLFGAFLEHVGRAIYTGIYEPEHPTANKDGFRTDVIELVKELHVPIVRYPGGNFVSGYHWQDGIGNKADRPQRLDLAWHATETNQVGIDDFAVWAESVGTDVMPTVNMGTGTPQDAAYLVEYCNHPSGTYYSDMRVRNGRKEPYRFKHWCIGNEMDGGWQIGHLTAEEYGRKARESAKIMKMVDNSIQVTVAGSATPEMPTFPEWDRVVLEHTYDLADYISIHRYYGYNEKVVTQKDYLHSYLDLENFIHSVVATADYVKALKRSSKTMLLSLDEWNVWHSHSDRKIDTWDSAPHILENNYSLRDALVFSGMMLTMINNADRLKMGCLAQLVNAIAPILTKTGGETLKQTIYYPYMTGCAYAKGEALKVTVSADSYETVYGDAKAVYAAFSHNAQTG
;
A
#
# COMPACT_ATOMS: atom_id res chain seq x y z
N MET A 1 -50.37 3.96 -9.62
CA MET A 1 -49.21 4.38 -8.81
C MET A 1 -48.80 3.17 -7.99
N SER A 2 -47.74 2.46 -8.35
CA SER A 2 -47.29 1.30 -7.58
C SER A 2 -46.70 1.79 -6.25
N ASN A 3 -47.24 1.29 -5.14
CA ASN A 3 -46.59 1.43 -3.85
C ASN A 3 -45.16 0.85 -3.96
N LYS A 4 -44.15 1.73 -4.12
CA LYS A 4 -42.77 1.33 -3.90
C LYS A 4 -42.68 0.95 -2.41
N ASN A 5 -42.57 -0.35 -2.13
CA ASN A 5 -42.20 -0.79 -0.80
C ASN A 5 -40.88 -0.12 -0.43
N ILE A 6 -40.93 0.81 0.51
CA ILE A 6 -39.73 1.43 1.05
C ILE A 6 -39.06 0.35 1.89
N GLN A 7 -37.94 -0.18 1.40
CA GLN A 7 -37.10 -1.08 2.17
C GLN A 7 -36.51 -0.32 3.35
N GLN A 8 -36.79 -0.76 4.57
CA GLN A 8 -36.23 -0.17 5.78
C GLN A 8 -35.01 -0.98 6.22
N SER A 9 -33.90 -0.29 6.41
CA SER A 9 -32.69 -0.87 7.01
C SER A 9 -32.42 -0.20 8.35
N LYS A 10 -31.93 -0.98 9.33
CA LYS A 10 -31.57 -0.48 10.65
C LYS A 10 -30.09 -0.74 10.91
N ILE A 11 -29.35 0.29 11.29
CA ILE A 11 -27.98 0.21 11.78
C ILE A 11 -28.00 0.46 13.28
N THR A 12 -27.43 -0.45 14.06
CA THR A 12 -27.31 -0.33 15.51
C THR A 12 -25.84 -0.38 15.90
N VAL A 13 -25.43 0.57 16.73
CA VAL A 13 -24.07 0.69 17.27
C VAL A 13 -24.16 0.83 18.78
N GLU A 14 -23.34 0.06 19.49
CA GLU A 14 -23.22 0.15 20.96
C GLU A 14 -21.83 0.70 21.30
N LYS A 15 -21.78 1.81 22.03
CA LYS A 15 -20.54 2.52 22.35
C LYS A 15 -19.49 1.64 23.05
N ASN A 16 -19.92 0.68 23.84
CA ASN A 16 -19.02 -0.20 24.60
C ASN A 16 -18.57 -1.44 23.82
N ASN A 17 -19.09 -1.65 22.61
CA ASN A 17 -18.72 -2.79 21.77
C ASN A 17 -17.60 -2.42 20.81
N VAL A 18 -16.40 -2.27 21.37
CA VAL A 18 -15.20 -1.84 20.65
C VAL A 18 -14.57 -3.04 19.93
N ILE A 19 -14.32 -2.91 18.63
CA ILE A 19 -13.52 -3.85 17.83
C ILE A 19 -12.03 -3.63 18.15
N GLY A 20 -11.59 -2.38 18.07
CA GLY A 20 -10.20 -2.00 18.31
C GLY A 20 -9.93 -0.55 17.93
N ARG A 21 -8.74 -0.05 18.29
CA ARG A 21 -8.29 1.27 17.86
C ARG A 21 -7.92 1.24 16.39
N ILE A 22 -8.46 2.17 15.62
CA ILE A 22 -8.10 2.36 14.20
C ILE A 22 -6.63 2.76 14.11
N GLY A 23 -5.88 2.04 13.24
CA GLY A 23 -4.48 2.32 13.01
C GLY A 23 -4.29 3.71 12.40
N GLN A 24 -3.30 4.45 12.88
CA GLN A 24 -2.98 5.78 12.35
C GLN A 24 -2.71 5.76 10.85
N ASN A 25 -2.13 4.67 10.35
CA ASN A 25 -1.74 4.46 8.97
C ASN A 25 -2.71 3.54 8.19
N LEU A 26 -3.96 3.37 8.66
CA LEU A 26 -4.93 2.47 8.02
C LEU A 26 -5.26 2.89 6.58
N PHE A 27 -5.26 4.19 6.29
CA PHE A 27 -5.51 4.74 4.95
C PHE A 27 -4.28 5.48 4.42
N GLY A 28 -3.13 4.79 4.38
CA GLY A 28 -1.95 5.20 3.66
C GLY A 28 -2.10 5.02 2.15
N ALA A 29 -1.11 5.43 1.40
CA ALA A 29 -1.04 5.29 -0.05
C ALA A 29 0.25 4.61 -0.49
N PHE A 30 0.34 4.34 -1.77
CA PHE A 30 1.48 3.74 -2.43
C PHE A 30 1.82 4.51 -3.71
N LEU A 31 3.10 4.76 -3.92
CA LEU A 31 3.66 5.29 -5.15
C LEU A 31 4.85 4.45 -5.57
N GLU A 32 4.74 3.88 -6.74
CA GLU A 32 5.75 3.06 -7.38
C GLU A 32 6.26 3.74 -8.66
N HIS A 33 7.49 3.43 -9.05
CA HIS A 33 7.98 3.72 -10.39
C HIS A 33 7.29 2.83 -11.42
N VAL A 34 6.00 3.10 -11.67
CA VAL A 34 5.16 2.38 -12.63
C VAL A 34 4.39 3.36 -13.49
N GLY A 35 4.47 3.17 -14.79
CA GLY A 35 3.77 4.07 -15.71
C GLY A 35 4.10 5.52 -15.46
N ARG A 36 3.07 6.34 -15.31
CA ARG A 36 3.19 7.78 -15.03
C ARG A 36 2.89 8.15 -13.57
N ALA A 37 3.06 7.22 -12.63
CA ALA A 37 2.81 7.53 -11.22
C ALA A 37 3.83 8.54 -10.66
N ILE A 38 5.09 8.39 -11.01
CA ILE A 38 6.18 9.29 -10.62
C ILE A 38 6.42 10.34 -11.69
N TYR A 39 6.94 9.95 -12.86
CA TYR A 39 7.27 10.88 -13.95
C TYR A 39 6.00 11.29 -14.70
N THR A 40 5.83 12.59 -14.92
CA THR A 40 4.61 13.24 -15.41
C THR A 40 3.35 13.02 -14.53
N GLY A 41 3.57 12.38 -13.37
CA GLY A 41 2.59 12.26 -12.29
C GLY A 41 2.87 13.25 -11.18
N ILE A 42 3.63 12.84 -10.14
CA ILE A 42 4.04 13.74 -9.05
C ILE A 42 5.20 14.65 -9.45
N TYR A 43 6.07 14.19 -10.37
CA TYR A 43 7.30 14.86 -10.81
C TYR A 43 7.25 15.19 -12.30
N GLU A 44 7.28 16.47 -12.62
CA GLU A 44 7.28 17.00 -13.99
C GLU A 44 7.92 18.39 -13.97
N PRO A 45 9.26 18.49 -14.05
CA PRO A 45 10.01 19.74 -13.88
C PRO A 45 9.60 20.87 -14.84
N GLU A 46 9.16 20.53 -16.05
CA GLU A 46 8.75 21.49 -17.08
C GLU A 46 7.26 21.89 -16.97
N HIS A 47 6.53 21.32 -15.97
CA HIS A 47 5.13 21.66 -15.79
C HIS A 47 4.96 23.09 -15.27
N PRO A 48 3.93 23.86 -15.73
CA PRO A 48 3.71 25.23 -15.27
C PRO A 48 3.55 25.40 -13.75
N THR A 49 3.11 24.35 -13.05
CA THR A 49 2.97 24.34 -11.59
C THR A 49 4.14 23.66 -10.87
N ALA A 50 5.22 23.29 -11.58
CA ALA A 50 6.37 22.67 -10.94
C ALA A 50 7.00 23.60 -9.90
N ASN A 51 7.27 23.06 -8.71
CA ASN A 51 8.06 23.76 -7.70
C ASN A 51 9.56 23.72 -8.05
N LYS A 52 10.40 24.34 -7.22
CA LYS A 52 11.86 24.38 -7.43
C LYS A 52 12.53 23.00 -7.47
N ASP A 53 11.88 21.98 -6.90
CA ASP A 53 12.38 20.60 -6.83
C ASP A 53 11.84 19.73 -7.98
N GLY A 54 11.01 20.29 -8.87
CA GLY A 54 10.41 19.65 -10.03
C GLY A 54 9.09 18.91 -9.77
N PHE A 55 8.52 19.04 -8.58
CA PHE A 55 7.24 18.41 -8.23
C PHE A 55 6.05 19.30 -8.57
N ARG A 56 4.99 18.72 -9.10
CA ARG A 56 3.74 19.38 -9.46
C ARG A 56 2.98 19.85 -8.20
N THR A 57 2.82 21.17 -8.04
CA THR A 57 2.11 21.73 -6.87
C THR A 57 0.61 21.50 -6.93
N ASP A 58 0.01 21.40 -8.10
CA ASP A 58 -1.40 21.04 -8.27
C ASP A 58 -1.68 19.62 -7.76
N VAL A 59 -0.77 18.66 -7.95
CA VAL A 59 -0.85 17.31 -7.38
C VAL A 59 -0.60 17.33 -5.87
N ILE A 60 0.40 18.10 -5.41
CA ILE A 60 0.69 18.26 -3.97
C ILE A 60 -0.55 18.73 -3.21
N GLU A 61 -1.28 19.72 -3.73
CA GLU A 61 -2.49 20.25 -3.08
C GLU A 61 -3.61 19.19 -3.02
N LEU A 62 -3.79 18.38 -4.07
CA LEU A 62 -4.76 17.26 -4.04
C LEU A 62 -4.38 16.20 -3.02
N VAL A 63 -3.10 15.87 -2.88
CA VAL A 63 -2.64 14.88 -1.88
C VAL A 63 -2.76 15.43 -0.46
N LYS A 64 -2.49 16.71 -0.24
CA LYS A 64 -2.76 17.37 1.06
C LYS A 64 -4.23 17.29 1.45
N GLU A 65 -5.14 17.55 0.51
CA GLU A 65 -6.58 17.43 0.74
C GLU A 65 -7.01 16.01 1.16
N LEU A 66 -6.32 14.98 0.66
CA LEU A 66 -6.56 13.59 1.06
C LEU A 66 -6.13 13.29 2.50
N HIS A 67 -5.20 14.04 3.08
CA HIS A 67 -4.64 13.78 4.41
C HIS A 67 -4.01 12.39 4.55
N VAL A 68 -3.32 11.92 3.52
CA VAL A 68 -2.66 10.60 3.51
C VAL A 68 -1.59 10.53 4.60
N PRO A 69 -1.67 9.61 5.57
CA PRO A 69 -0.75 9.59 6.70
C PRO A 69 0.64 9.05 6.37
N ILE A 70 0.74 8.12 5.43
CA ILE A 70 1.98 7.46 5.04
C ILE A 70 1.93 7.04 3.57
N VAL A 71 3.06 7.10 2.87
CA VAL A 71 3.17 6.62 1.48
C VAL A 71 4.29 5.58 1.37
N ARG A 72 3.94 4.39 0.90
CA ARG A 72 4.86 3.31 0.56
C ARG A 72 5.61 3.65 -0.74
N TYR A 73 6.95 3.40 -0.80
CA TYR A 73 7.84 3.76 -1.91
C TYR A 73 9.09 2.87 -1.90
N PRO A 74 9.79 2.58 -2.98
CA PRO A 74 9.60 3.01 -4.38
C PRO A 74 8.80 2.01 -5.23
N GLY A 75 8.33 0.93 -4.65
CA GLY A 75 7.60 -0.09 -5.37
C GLY A 75 7.21 -1.26 -4.49
N GLY A 76 6.44 -2.00 -5.04
CA GLY A 76 5.86 -3.07 -5.74
C GLY A 76 6.87 -3.90 -6.53
N ASN A 77 6.50 -4.22 -7.75
CA ASN A 77 7.34 -5.05 -8.61
C ASN A 77 8.68 -4.39 -8.93
N PHE A 78 8.68 -3.08 -9.09
CA PHE A 78 9.88 -2.27 -9.38
C PHE A 78 11.01 -2.51 -8.37
N VAL A 79 10.70 -2.54 -7.07
CA VAL A 79 11.75 -2.56 -6.03
C VAL A 79 12.64 -3.79 -6.11
N SER A 80 12.14 -4.93 -6.61
CA SER A 80 12.88 -6.18 -6.64
C SER A 80 14.06 -6.22 -7.63
N GLY A 81 14.08 -5.26 -8.58
CA GLY A 81 15.21 -5.02 -9.49
C GLY A 81 15.95 -3.73 -9.22
N TYR A 82 15.55 -2.92 -8.25
CA TYR A 82 16.04 -1.57 -8.04
C TYR A 82 17.23 -1.47 -7.08
N HIS A 83 18.23 -0.69 -7.46
CA HIS A 83 19.36 -0.32 -6.62
C HIS A 83 19.17 1.12 -6.13
N TRP A 84 18.83 1.32 -4.87
CA TRP A 84 18.51 2.64 -4.30
C TRP A 84 19.64 3.66 -4.43
N GLN A 85 20.91 3.20 -4.51
CA GLN A 85 22.08 4.04 -4.69
C GLN A 85 22.07 4.77 -6.04
N ASP A 86 21.41 4.23 -7.06
CA ASP A 86 21.29 4.86 -8.37
C ASP A 86 20.42 6.14 -8.32
N GLY A 87 19.51 6.24 -7.33
CA GLY A 87 18.57 7.35 -7.19
C GLY A 87 19.02 8.47 -6.22
N ILE A 88 20.28 8.49 -5.76
CA ILE A 88 20.78 9.49 -4.81
C ILE A 88 21.92 10.33 -5.40
N GLY A 89 22.26 11.42 -4.71
CA GLY A 89 23.31 12.35 -5.17
C GLY A 89 22.87 13.25 -6.31
N ASN A 90 23.84 13.80 -7.05
CA ASN A 90 23.57 14.73 -8.14
C ASN A 90 22.82 14.05 -9.29
N LYS A 91 21.67 14.61 -9.68
CA LYS A 91 20.77 14.05 -10.71
C LYS A 91 21.46 13.84 -12.06
N ALA A 92 22.44 14.69 -12.43
CA ALA A 92 23.17 14.56 -13.68
C ALA A 92 24.10 13.33 -13.75
N ASP A 93 24.48 12.80 -12.59
CA ASP A 93 25.39 11.65 -12.49
C ASP A 93 24.64 10.31 -12.28
N ARG A 94 23.30 10.37 -12.12
CA ARG A 94 22.48 9.17 -11.89
C ARG A 94 22.34 8.35 -13.19
N PRO A 95 22.56 7.03 -13.12
CA PRO A 95 22.46 6.17 -14.30
C PRO A 95 21.01 5.98 -14.73
N GLN A 96 20.80 5.86 -16.05
CA GLN A 96 19.57 5.30 -16.58
C GLN A 96 19.62 3.77 -16.54
N ARG A 97 18.55 3.12 -16.12
CA ARG A 97 18.45 1.67 -16.03
C ARG A 97 17.21 1.15 -16.75
N LEU A 98 17.27 -0.08 -17.22
CA LEU A 98 16.07 -0.78 -17.65
C LEU A 98 15.29 -1.23 -16.40
N ASP A 99 14.05 -0.81 -16.30
CA ASP A 99 13.08 -1.39 -15.39
C ASP A 99 12.46 -2.62 -16.03
N LEU A 100 12.89 -3.78 -15.56
CA LEU A 100 12.46 -5.07 -16.11
C LEU A 100 11.06 -5.46 -15.64
N ALA A 101 10.59 -4.89 -14.53
CA ALA A 101 9.27 -5.18 -13.98
C ALA A 101 8.16 -4.56 -14.85
N TRP A 102 8.33 -3.31 -15.27
CA TRP A 102 7.33 -2.55 -16.02
C TRP A 102 7.71 -2.28 -17.47
N HIS A 103 8.83 -2.85 -17.93
CA HIS A 103 9.34 -2.67 -19.30
C HIS A 103 9.51 -1.18 -19.65
N ALA A 104 10.16 -0.44 -18.76
CA ALA A 104 10.37 1.00 -18.86
C ALA A 104 11.85 1.37 -18.72
N THR A 105 12.21 2.60 -19.04
CA THR A 105 13.51 3.17 -18.73
C THR A 105 13.40 4.01 -17.46
N GLU A 106 14.05 3.56 -16.38
CA GLU A 106 14.16 4.34 -15.15
C GLU A 106 15.30 5.36 -15.29
N THR A 107 14.94 6.63 -15.13
CA THR A 107 15.88 7.75 -15.29
C THR A 107 16.57 8.15 -13.97
N ASN A 108 16.12 7.59 -12.85
CA ASN A 108 16.60 7.88 -11.50
C ASN A 108 16.52 9.38 -11.10
N GLN A 109 15.68 10.17 -11.78
CA GLN A 109 15.51 11.60 -11.44
C GLN A 109 14.73 11.82 -10.14
N VAL A 110 14.01 10.80 -9.69
CA VAL A 110 13.39 10.75 -8.36
C VAL A 110 13.89 9.53 -7.63
N GLY A 111 14.62 9.71 -6.54
CA GLY A 111 15.04 8.65 -5.64
C GLY A 111 14.56 8.94 -4.21
N ILE A 112 15.13 8.24 -3.22
CA ILE A 112 14.64 8.33 -1.83
C ILE A 112 14.76 9.74 -1.25
N ASP A 113 15.81 10.49 -1.59
CA ASP A 113 16.01 11.86 -1.13
C ASP A 113 14.95 12.80 -1.74
N ASP A 114 14.72 12.70 -3.04
CA ASP A 114 13.72 13.52 -3.75
C ASP A 114 12.31 13.18 -3.25
N PHE A 115 12.02 11.89 -3.07
CA PHE A 115 10.72 11.44 -2.57
C PHE A 115 10.46 11.91 -1.14
N ALA A 116 11.48 11.93 -0.27
CA ALA A 116 11.37 12.48 1.07
C ALA A 116 11.02 13.98 1.07
N VAL A 117 11.61 14.77 0.15
CA VAL A 117 11.27 16.19 -0.04
C VAL A 117 9.81 16.34 -0.49
N TRP A 118 9.35 15.50 -1.42
CA TRP A 118 7.95 15.49 -1.82
C TRP A 118 7.02 15.13 -0.65
N ALA A 119 7.34 14.07 0.10
CA ALA A 119 6.55 13.63 1.26
C ALA A 119 6.45 14.73 2.33
N GLU A 120 7.55 15.42 2.64
CA GLU A 120 7.55 16.58 3.52
C GLU A 120 6.62 17.71 2.98
N SER A 121 6.62 17.93 1.67
CA SER A 121 5.80 18.96 1.04
C SER A 121 4.28 18.67 1.13
N VAL A 122 3.88 17.42 1.15
CA VAL A 122 2.48 17.00 1.31
C VAL A 122 2.09 16.72 2.76
N GLY A 123 3.08 16.58 3.66
CA GLY A 123 2.86 16.32 5.08
C GLY A 123 2.54 14.86 5.39
N THR A 124 3.18 13.92 4.70
CA THR A 124 3.01 12.46 4.85
C THR A 124 4.31 11.79 5.30
N ASP A 125 4.20 10.68 6.03
CA ASP A 125 5.34 9.82 6.34
C ASP A 125 5.71 8.95 5.11
N VAL A 126 6.92 8.38 5.12
CA VAL A 126 7.39 7.44 4.09
C VAL A 126 7.57 6.04 4.68
N MET A 127 7.11 5.04 3.93
CA MET A 127 7.32 3.62 4.22
C MET A 127 8.18 3.01 3.11
N PRO A 128 9.53 3.00 3.28
CA PRO A 128 10.39 2.42 2.26
C PRO A 128 10.23 0.90 2.15
N THR A 129 10.27 0.40 0.92
CA THR A 129 10.38 -1.03 0.62
C THR A 129 11.81 -1.35 0.22
N VAL A 130 12.42 -2.38 0.83
CA VAL A 130 13.76 -2.84 0.48
C VAL A 130 13.73 -3.94 -0.57
N ASN A 131 14.75 -3.96 -1.44
CA ASN A 131 14.88 -4.94 -2.51
C ASN A 131 15.21 -6.33 -1.94
N MET A 132 14.24 -7.26 -1.98
CA MET A 132 14.44 -8.67 -1.63
C MET A 132 14.53 -9.60 -2.85
N GLY A 133 14.41 -9.08 -4.05
CA GLY A 133 14.64 -9.81 -5.29
C GLY A 133 16.13 -9.98 -5.56
N THR A 134 16.74 -8.97 -6.17
CA THR A 134 18.17 -8.94 -6.52
C THR A 134 19.07 -8.42 -5.40
N GLY A 135 18.51 -7.71 -4.40
CA GLY A 135 19.25 -7.18 -3.26
C GLY A 135 19.53 -8.20 -2.16
N THR A 136 20.36 -7.80 -1.22
CA THR A 136 20.80 -8.62 -0.08
C THR A 136 20.27 -8.03 1.24
N PRO A 137 20.27 -8.81 2.35
CA PRO A 137 20.02 -8.26 3.67
C PRO A 137 20.94 -7.07 4.00
N GLN A 138 22.20 -7.12 3.56
CA GLN A 138 23.15 -6.03 3.80
C GLN A 138 22.75 -4.72 3.08
N ASP A 139 22.24 -4.82 1.85
CA ASP A 139 21.74 -3.64 1.11
C ASP A 139 20.56 -2.98 1.84
N ALA A 140 19.69 -3.79 2.45
CA ALA A 140 18.59 -3.29 3.28
C ALA A 140 19.11 -2.54 4.51
N ALA A 141 20.12 -3.07 5.20
CA ALA A 141 20.74 -2.40 6.35
C ALA A 141 21.42 -1.09 5.94
N TYR A 142 22.08 -1.05 4.79
CA TYR A 142 22.71 0.17 4.25
C TYR A 142 21.68 1.26 3.94
N LEU A 143 20.50 0.90 3.44
CA LEU A 143 19.45 1.89 3.23
C LEU A 143 18.90 2.43 4.56
N VAL A 144 18.73 1.59 5.59
CA VAL A 144 18.36 2.05 6.94
C VAL A 144 19.44 2.96 7.53
N GLU A 145 20.73 2.62 7.39
CA GLU A 145 21.85 3.47 7.81
C GLU A 145 21.82 4.82 7.10
N TYR A 146 21.64 4.83 5.77
CA TYR A 146 21.52 6.05 4.98
C TYR A 146 20.37 6.93 5.48
N CYS A 147 19.20 6.36 5.69
CA CYS A 147 18.00 7.11 6.04
C CYS A 147 17.95 7.52 7.52
N ASN A 148 18.35 6.65 8.45
CA ASN A 148 18.02 6.80 9.85
C ASN A 148 19.22 7.05 10.77
N HIS A 149 20.44 6.67 10.39
CA HIS A 149 21.61 6.89 11.24
C HIS A 149 22.04 8.35 11.20
N PRO A 150 22.40 8.97 12.34
CA PRO A 150 22.73 10.42 12.39
C PRO A 150 23.86 10.83 11.45
N SER A 151 25.07 10.40 11.69
CA SER A 151 26.29 10.64 10.89
C SER A 151 27.47 9.89 11.49
N GLY A 152 28.62 9.93 10.84
CA GLY A 152 29.86 9.31 11.32
C GLY A 152 30.11 7.91 10.75
N THR A 153 29.26 7.45 9.82
CA THR A 153 29.41 6.19 9.11
C THR A 153 29.27 6.42 7.60
N TYR A 154 29.70 5.43 6.79
CA TYR A 154 29.81 5.60 5.34
C TYR A 154 28.53 6.10 4.67
N TYR A 155 27.39 5.43 4.91
CA TYR A 155 26.12 5.77 4.28
C TYR A 155 25.43 6.97 4.94
N SER A 156 25.50 7.12 6.24
CA SER A 156 24.97 8.32 6.92
C SER A 156 25.69 9.59 6.48
N ASP A 157 27.03 9.54 6.33
CA ASP A 157 27.81 10.65 5.81
C ASP A 157 27.58 10.90 4.31
N MET A 158 27.23 9.86 3.55
CA MET A 158 26.81 10.01 2.16
C MET A 158 25.50 10.82 2.07
N ARG A 159 24.49 10.55 2.91
CA ARG A 159 23.29 11.39 3.00
C ARG A 159 23.65 12.85 3.32
N VAL A 160 24.56 13.07 4.27
CA VAL A 160 24.98 14.42 4.62
C VAL A 160 25.64 15.13 3.44
N ARG A 161 26.52 14.45 2.70
CA ARG A 161 27.15 14.97 1.46
C ARG A 161 26.12 15.26 0.37
N ASN A 162 25.03 14.48 0.30
CA ASN A 162 23.92 14.69 -0.64
C ASN A 162 22.99 15.83 -0.20
N GLY A 163 23.31 16.56 0.88
CA GLY A 163 22.61 17.78 1.29
C GLY A 163 21.64 17.60 2.47
N ARG A 164 21.44 16.39 2.98
CA ARG A 164 20.56 16.15 4.12
C ARG A 164 21.34 15.83 5.39
N LYS A 165 21.49 16.83 6.26
CA LYS A 165 22.21 16.68 7.54
C LYS A 165 21.48 15.75 8.50
N GLU A 166 20.20 16.04 8.78
CA GLU A 166 19.40 15.26 9.71
C GLU A 166 18.86 13.97 9.07
N PRO A 167 18.79 12.86 9.83
CA PRO A 167 18.18 11.63 9.34
C PRO A 167 16.69 11.81 9.04
N TYR A 168 16.19 11.03 8.10
CA TYR A 168 14.75 11.01 7.75
C TYR A 168 13.90 10.40 8.85
N ARG A 169 14.44 9.42 9.59
CA ARG A 169 13.79 8.72 10.70
C ARG A 169 12.53 7.95 10.23
N PHE A 170 12.61 7.33 9.06
CA PHE A 170 11.54 6.47 8.58
C PHE A 170 11.30 5.32 9.53
N LYS A 171 10.06 5.18 10.01
CA LYS A 171 9.71 4.24 11.05
C LYS A 171 9.22 2.90 10.52
N HIS A 172 8.47 2.91 9.43
CA HIS A 172 7.84 1.72 8.84
C HIS A 172 8.59 1.28 7.59
N TRP A 173 8.88 -0.02 7.47
CA TRP A 173 9.68 -0.59 6.38
C TRP A 173 9.08 -1.88 5.86
N CYS A 174 8.96 -2.03 4.53
CA CYS A 174 8.58 -3.29 3.89
C CYS A 174 9.82 -4.09 3.51
N ILE A 175 9.82 -5.38 3.84
CA ILE A 175 10.88 -6.33 3.47
C ILE A 175 10.46 -7.08 2.21
N GLY A 176 10.70 -6.45 1.05
CA GLY A 176 10.32 -6.99 -0.26
C GLY A 176 8.84 -6.77 -0.61
N ASN A 177 8.44 -7.33 -1.75
CA ASN A 177 7.12 -7.24 -2.34
C ASN A 177 6.75 -8.54 -3.03
N GLU A 178 5.57 -9.13 -2.74
CA GLU A 178 4.96 -10.27 -3.46
C GLU A 178 5.95 -11.40 -3.79
N MET A 179 6.81 -11.74 -2.85
CA MET A 179 7.91 -12.67 -3.08
C MET A 179 7.47 -14.12 -3.36
N ASP A 180 6.19 -14.42 -3.19
CA ASP A 180 5.51 -15.67 -3.58
C ASP A 180 5.06 -15.69 -5.04
N GLY A 181 5.02 -14.53 -5.71
CA GLY A 181 4.55 -14.39 -7.09
C GLY A 181 5.60 -14.72 -8.14
N GLY A 182 5.28 -15.62 -9.07
CA GLY A 182 6.18 -15.97 -10.17
C GLY A 182 6.49 -14.81 -11.14
N TRP A 183 5.74 -13.72 -11.06
CA TRP A 183 5.99 -12.48 -11.81
C TRP A 183 7.05 -11.60 -11.14
N GLN A 184 7.32 -11.80 -9.86
CA GLN A 184 8.23 -10.97 -9.09
C GLN A 184 9.69 -11.32 -9.40
N ILE A 185 10.51 -10.32 -9.73
CA ILE A 185 11.95 -10.53 -9.96
C ILE A 185 12.58 -11.12 -8.69
N GLY A 186 13.25 -12.27 -8.84
CA GLY A 186 13.89 -12.95 -7.72
C GLY A 186 12.91 -13.55 -6.72
N HIS A 187 11.68 -13.94 -7.16
CA HIS A 187 10.74 -14.66 -6.31
C HIS A 187 11.38 -15.92 -5.69
N LEU A 188 10.91 -16.29 -4.53
CA LEU A 188 11.51 -17.34 -3.69
C LEU A 188 10.43 -18.32 -3.22
N THR A 189 10.85 -19.47 -2.74
CA THR A 189 9.99 -20.31 -1.91
C THR A 189 9.76 -19.66 -0.55
N ALA A 190 8.70 -20.04 0.15
CA ALA A 190 8.38 -19.50 1.47
C ALA A 190 9.53 -19.67 2.48
N GLU A 191 10.24 -20.81 2.41
CA GLU A 191 11.40 -21.10 3.26
C GLU A 191 12.58 -20.18 2.95
N GLU A 192 12.92 -20.00 1.68
CA GLU A 192 14.03 -19.15 1.24
C GLU A 192 13.75 -17.68 1.57
N TYR A 193 12.53 -17.20 1.27
CA TYR A 193 12.13 -15.84 1.62
C TYR A 193 12.08 -15.64 3.13
N GLY A 194 11.47 -16.55 3.87
CA GLY A 194 11.39 -16.47 5.34
C GLY A 194 12.74 -16.31 5.99
N ARG A 195 13.75 -17.10 5.56
CA ARG A 195 15.13 -16.97 6.04
C ARG A 195 15.77 -15.64 5.64
N LYS A 196 15.63 -15.22 4.39
CA LYS A 196 16.16 -13.94 3.89
C LYS A 196 15.53 -12.75 4.61
N ALA A 197 14.20 -12.75 4.77
CA ALA A 197 13.45 -11.74 5.49
C ALA A 197 13.84 -11.65 6.97
N ARG A 198 14.04 -12.81 7.63
CA ARG A 198 14.51 -12.86 9.01
C ARG A 198 15.87 -12.17 9.18
N GLU A 199 16.85 -12.51 8.34
CA GLU A 199 18.18 -11.89 8.43
C GLU A 199 18.13 -10.39 8.09
N SER A 200 17.31 -10.00 7.10
CA SER A 200 17.10 -8.59 6.77
C SER A 200 16.48 -7.84 7.94
N ALA A 201 15.39 -8.30 8.50
CA ALA A 201 14.75 -7.68 9.67
C ALA A 201 15.71 -7.53 10.85
N LYS A 202 16.50 -8.58 11.11
CA LYS A 202 17.47 -8.59 12.20
C LYS A 202 18.52 -7.50 12.04
N ILE A 203 19.20 -7.43 10.90
CA ILE A 203 20.28 -6.45 10.72
C ILE A 203 19.74 -5.03 10.51
N MET A 204 18.57 -4.83 9.90
CA MET A 204 17.92 -3.53 9.84
C MET A 204 17.63 -2.99 11.26
N LYS A 205 17.08 -3.85 12.14
CA LYS A 205 16.82 -3.49 13.55
C LYS A 205 18.11 -3.34 14.39
N MET A 206 19.24 -3.95 13.99
CA MET A 206 20.54 -3.69 14.60
C MET A 206 21.07 -2.30 14.24
N VAL A 207 20.73 -1.78 13.05
CA VAL A 207 21.07 -0.38 12.68
C VAL A 207 20.17 0.60 13.41
N ASP A 208 18.86 0.34 13.43
CA ASP A 208 17.87 1.17 14.12
C ASP A 208 16.76 0.28 14.73
N ASN A 209 16.81 0.10 16.04
CA ASN A 209 15.87 -0.77 16.76
C ASN A 209 14.46 -0.15 16.94
N SER A 210 14.29 1.11 16.57
CA SER A 210 13.00 1.81 16.65
C SER A 210 12.10 1.55 15.45
N ILE A 211 12.62 0.96 14.36
CA ILE A 211 11.85 0.68 13.16
C ILE A 211 10.86 -0.47 13.34
N GLN A 212 9.77 -0.39 12.61
CA GLN A 212 8.78 -1.44 12.47
C GLN A 212 8.87 -2.04 11.07
N VAL A 213 8.85 -3.37 10.99
CA VAL A 213 9.03 -4.06 9.73
C VAL A 213 7.81 -4.88 9.34
N THR A 214 7.45 -4.79 8.07
CA THR A 214 6.40 -5.56 7.41
C THR A 214 7.06 -6.62 6.54
N VAL A 215 6.78 -7.90 6.75
CA VAL A 215 7.23 -8.98 5.87
C VAL A 215 6.18 -9.29 4.82
N ALA A 216 6.60 -9.67 3.61
CA ALA A 216 5.67 -10.02 2.54
C ALA A 216 4.93 -11.32 2.88
N GLY A 217 3.62 -11.22 3.04
CA GLY A 217 2.70 -12.33 3.07
C GLY A 217 2.26 -12.73 1.66
N SER A 218 1.19 -13.52 1.57
CA SER A 218 0.63 -13.93 0.29
C SER A 218 0.13 -12.75 -0.52
N ALA A 219 0.54 -12.68 -1.79
CA ALA A 219 0.15 -11.63 -2.72
C ALA A 219 -1.37 -11.59 -2.97
N THR A 220 -2.04 -12.74 -2.85
CA THR A 220 -3.49 -12.88 -3.01
C THR A 220 -3.92 -14.24 -2.44
N PRO A 221 -5.20 -14.41 -2.00
CA PRO A 221 -5.69 -15.70 -1.54
C PRO A 221 -5.77 -16.76 -2.64
N GLU A 222 -5.70 -16.38 -3.91
CA GLU A 222 -5.68 -17.31 -5.04
C GLU A 222 -4.29 -17.92 -5.31
N MET A 223 -3.23 -17.49 -4.60
CA MET A 223 -1.92 -18.10 -4.74
C MET A 223 -1.93 -19.58 -4.36
N PRO A 224 -1.33 -20.46 -5.17
CA PRO A 224 -1.27 -21.90 -4.84
C PRO A 224 -0.56 -22.19 -3.51
N THR A 225 0.24 -21.25 -3.04
CA THR A 225 1.01 -21.32 -1.78
C THR A 225 0.22 -20.79 -0.57
N PHE A 226 -0.93 -20.15 -0.77
CA PHE A 226 -1.77 -19.65 0.33
C PHE A 226 -2.51 -20.79 1.03
N PRO A 227 -2.63 -20.81 2.39
CA PRO A 227 -2.01 -19.90 3.37
C PRO A 227 -0.67 -20.40 3.91
N GLU A 228 -0.10 -21.44 3.30
CA GLU A 228 1.16 -22.06 3.74
C GLU A 228 2.35 -21.10 3.67
N TRP A 229 2.37 -20.21 2.65
CA TRP A 229 3.34 -19.13 2.55
C TRP A 229 3.39 -18.29 3.83
N ASP A 230 2.25 -17.80 4.27
CA ASP A 230 2.14 -16.95 5.46
C ASP A 230 2.61 -17.68 6.71
N ARG A 231 2.24 -18.97 6.86
CA ARG A 231 2.65 -19.81 7.97
C ARG A 231 4.18 -19.92 8.04
N VAL A 232 4.81 -20.31 6.94
CA VAL A 232 6.27 -20.54 6.88
C VAL A 232 7.03 -19.23 7.09
N VAL A 233 6.65 -18.16 6.41
CA VAL A 233 7.28 -16.85 6.57
C VAL A 233 7.20 -16.37 8.02
N LEU A 234 6.04 -16.50 8.65
CA LEU A 234 5.86 -16.14 10.06
C LEU A 234 6.63 -17.06 11.02
N GLU A 235 6.79 -18.33 10.72
CA GLU A 235 7.64 -19.20 11.53
C GLU A 235 9.09 -18.70 11.59
N HIS A 236 9.59 -18.13 10.51
CA HIS A 236 10.93 -17.52 10.48
C HIS A 236 11.00 -16.16 11.15
N THR A 237 9.97 -15.33 11.02
CA THR A 237 10.06 -13.87 11.25
C THR A 237 9.24 -13.37 12.43
N TYR A 238 8.43 -14.19 13.09
CA TYR A 238 7.42 -13.78 14.08
C TYR A 238 7.95 -12.89 15.22
N ASP A 239 9.17 -13.16 15.68
CA ASP A 239 9.83 -12.41 16.73
C ASP A 239 10.32 -11.02 16.28
N LEU A 240 10.63 -10.85 15.01
CA LEU A 240 11.21 -9.63 14.44
C LEU A 240 10.19 -8.76 13.69
N ALA A 241 9.26 -9.37 12.94
CA ALA A 241 8.27 -8.67 12.14
C ALA A 241 7.19 -8.04 13.02
N ASP A 242 6.77 -6.83 12.69
CA ASP A 242 5.66 -6.13 13.35
C ASP A 242 4.34 -6.37 12.61
N TYR A 243 4.43 -6.52 11.28
CA TYR A 243 3.31 -6.75 10.39
C TYR A 243 3.61 -7.86 9.38
N ILE A 244 2.53 -8.52 8.93
CA ILE A 244 2.54 -9.30 7.70
C ILE A 244 1.71 -8.56 6.64
N SER A 245 2.27 -8.45 5.42
CA SER A 245 1.63 -7.83 4.27
C SER A 245 0.59 -8.75 3.65
N ILE A 246 -0.48 -8.18 3.15
CA ILE A 246 -1.47 -8.81 2.28
C ILE A 246 -1.86 -7.82 1.18
N HIS A 247 -2.17 -8.33 -0.02
CA HIS A 247 -2.60 -7.52 -1.15
C HIS A 247 -3.96 -7.98 -1.68
N ARG A 248 -4.80 -7.04 -2.12
CA ARG A 248 -6.09 -7.39 -2.69
C ARG A 248 -6.59 -6.38 -3.72
N TYR A 249 -6.91 -6.87 -4.89
CA TYR A 249 -7.49 -6.09 -5.98
C TYR A 249 -8.79 -6.70 -6.46
N TYR A 250 -9.75 -5.87 -6.85
CA TYR A 250 -11.01 -6.30 -7.47
C TYR A 250 -11.22 -5.59 -8.79
N GLY A 251 -11.60 -6.34 -9.81
CA GLY A 251 -11.90 -5.81 -11.13
C GLY A 251 -13.26 -6.27 -11.65
N TYR A 252 -13.91 -5.44 -12.44
CA TYR A 252 -15.16 -5.81 -13.09
C TYR A 252 -14.93 -6.23 -14.52
N ASN A 253 -15.35 -7.45 -14.82
CA ASN A 253 -15.48 -7.97 -16.17
C ASN A 253 -16.82 -8.71 -16.24
N GLU A 254 -17.80 -8.17 -16.97
CA GLU A 254 -19.16 -8.70 -17.05
C GLU A 254 -19.25 -10.14 -17.55
N LYS A 255 -18.21 -10.64 -18.23
CA LYS A 255 -18.12 -12.04 -18.70
C LYS A 255 -17.72 -13.02 -17.59
N VAL A 256 -17.17 -12.51 -16.48
CA VAL A 256 -16.58 -13.34 -15.42
C VAL A 256 -17.27 -13.11 -14.07
N VAL A 257 -17.62 -11.87 -13.76
CA VAL A 257 -18.15 -11.46 -12.45
C VAL A 257 -19.49 -10.76 -12.63
N THR A 258 -20.52 -11.17 -11.90
CA THR A 258 -21.80 -10.45 -11.91
C THR A 258 -21.63 -9.09 -11.21
N GLN A 259 -22.47 -8.12 -11.57
CA GLN A 259 -22.46 -6.82 -10.88
C GLN A 259 -22.71 -6.97 -9.37
N LYS A 260 -23.57 -7.90 -8.98
CA LYS A 260 -23.89 -8.21 -7.60
C LYS A 260 -22.66 -8.71 -6.84
N ASP A 261 -21.95 -9.69 -7.38
CA ASP A 261 -20.76 -10.25 -6.75
C ASP A 261 -19.63 -9.21 -6.68
N TYR A 262 -19.44 -8.43 -7.74
CA TYR A 262 -18.46 -7.35 -7.74
C TYR A 262 -18.72 -6.32 -6.63
N LEU A 263 -19.97 -5.87 -6.46
CA LEU A 263 -20.32 -4.90 -5.40
C LEU A 263 -20.11 -5.45 -3.99
N HIS A 264 -20.06 -6.77 -3.81
CA HIS A 264 -19.91 -7.43 -2.51
C HIS A 264 -18.56 -8.13 -2.33
N SER A 265 -17.59 -7.83 -3.18
CA SER A 265 -16.22 -8.37 -3.08
C SER A 265 -15.53 -8.07 -1.75
N TYR A 266 -16.02 -7.10 -0.97
CA TYR A 266 -15.57 -6.84 0.38
C TYR A 266 -15.70 -8.06 1.33
N LEU A 267 -16.65 -8.97 1.07
CA LEU A 267 -16.79 -10.22 1.83
C LEU A 267 -15.59 -11.15 1.64
N ASP A 268 -15.06 -11.20 0.41
CA ASP A 268 -13.83 -11.94 0.11
C ASP A 268 -12.63 -11.32 0.83
N LEU A 269 -12.51 -10.00 0.84
CA LEU A 269 -11.46 -9.31 1.60
C LEU A 269 -11.54 -9.62 3.10
N GLU A 270 -12.75 -9.64 3.67
CA GLU A 270 -12.96 -9.99 5.08
C GLU A 270 -12.51 -11.42 5.36
N ASN A 271 -12.89 -12.37 4.50
CA ASN A 271 -12.47 -13.78 4.61
C ASN A 271 -10.94 -13.94 4.49
N PHE A 272 -10.31 -13.20 3.58
CA PHE A 272 -8.85 -13.21 3.43
C PHE A 272 -8.16 -12.70 4.70
N ILE A 273 -8.57 -11.54 5.22
CA ILE A 273 -8.06 -10.99 6.48
C ILE A 273 -8.18 -12.02 7.61
N HIS A 274 -9.36 -12.61 7.78
CA HIS A 274 -9.60 -13.62 8.82
C HIS A 274 -8.73 -14.85 8.68
N SER A 275 -8.48 -15.32 7.45
CA SER A 275 -7.64 -16.47 7.17
C SER A 275 -6.18 -16.21 7.54
N VAL A 276 -5.64 -15.02 7.19
CA VAL A 276 -4.28 -14.63 7.56
C VAL A 276 -4.15 -14.41 9.07
N VAL A 277 -5.16 -13.82 9.72
CA VAL A 277 -5.23 -13.69 11.18
C VAL A 277 -5.17 -15.06 11.85
N ALA A 278 -5.97 -16.02 11.39
CA ALA A 278 -5.98 -17.38 11.95
C ALA A 278 -4.62 -18.07 11.76
N THR A 279 -3.97 -17.91 10.61
CA THR A 279 -2.63 -18.43 10.33
C THR A 279 -1.58 -17.80 11.26
N ALA A 280 -1.64 -16.48 11.45
CA ALA A 280 -0.73 -15.78 12.35
C ALA A 280 -0.92 -16.20 13.82
N ASP A 281 -2.16 -16.44 14.26
CA ASP A 281 -2.47 -16.89 15.60
C ASP A 281 -2.07 -18.35 15.82
N TYR A 282 -2.13 -19.20 14.78
CA TYR A 282 -1.54 -20.54 14.81
C TYR A 282 -0.04 -20.47 15.08
N VAL A 283 0.70 -19.66 14.32
CA VAL A 283 2.15 -19.50 14.50
C VAL A 283 2.48 -18.87 15.86
N LYS A 284 1.68 -17.93 16.34
CA LYS A 284 1.77 -17.39 17.71
C LYS A 284 1.75 -18.48 18.76
N ALA A 285 0.76 -19.38 18.65
CA ALA A 285 0.62 -20.51 19.57
C ALA A 285 1.81 -21.50 19.48
N LEU A 286 2.22 -21.82 18.25
CA LEU A 286 3.37 -22.70 17.99
C LEU A 286 4.66 -22.16 18.65
N LYS A 287 4.89 -20.85 18.53
CA LYS A 287 6.05 -20.17 19.11
C LYS A 287 5.88 -19.79 20.58
N ARG A 288 4.71 -20.02 21.18
CA ARG A 288 4.38 -19.61 22.54
C ARG A 288 4.66 -18.13 22.78
N SER A 289 4.39 -17.29 21.76
CA SER A 289 4.65 -15.87 21.80
C SER A 289 3.49 -15.12 22.48
N SER A 290 3.80 -14.10 23.28
CA SER A 290 2.80 -13.14 23.78
C SER A 290 2.47 -12.05 22.77
N LYS A 291 3.31 -11.85 21.74
CA LYS A 291 3.14 -10.87 20.67
C LYS A 291 1.92 -11.22 19.82
N THR A 292 1.20 -10.21 19.35
CA THR A 292 0.15 -10.37 18.35
C THR A 292 0.65 -9.79 17.03
N MET A 293 0.65 -10.62 15.99
CA MET A 293 1.01 -10.17 14.64
C MET A 293 -0.09 -9.26 14.10
N LEU A 294 0.30 -8.11 13.58
CA LEU A 294 -0.60 -7.15 12.92
C LEU A 294 -0.55 -7.36 11.40
N LEU A 295 -1.56 -6.86 10.71
CA LEU A 295 -1.66 -6.93 9.26
C LEU A 295 -1.44 -5.55 8.64
N SER A 296 -0.77 -5.56 7.47
CA SER A 296 -0.64 -4.44 6.55
C SER A 296 -1.29 -4.81 5.21
N LEU A 297 -2.39 -4.19 4.85
CA LEU A 297 -2.98 -4.27 3.50
C LEU A 297 -2.30 -3.21 2.64
N ASP A 298 -1.02 -3.41 2.34
CA ASP A 298 -0.15 -2.39 1.74
C ASP A 298 -0.17 -2.34 0.21
N GLU A 299 -1.08 -3.13 -0.40
CA GLU A 299 -1.62 -2.90 -1.74
C GLU A 299 -3.09 -3.29 -1.79
N TRP A 300 -3.94 -2.36 -2.17
CA TRP A 300 -5.35 -2.61 -2.38
C TRP A 300 -5.97 -1.57 -3.29
N ASN A 301 -6.87 -1.99 -4.15
CA ASN A 301 -7.68 -1.08 -4.98
C ASN A 301 -8.72 -1.85 -5.81
N VAL A 302 -9.48 -1.09 -6.58
CA VAL A 302 -10.14 -1.57 -7.80
C VAL A 302 -9.12 -1.53 -8.95
N TRP A 303 -8.97 -2.64 -9.66
CA TRP A 303 -8.08 -2.74 -10.81
C TRP A 303 -8.78 -3.45 -11.97
N HIS A 304 -9.09 -2.71 -13.02
CA HIS A 304 -9.57 -3.28 -14.27
C HIS A 304 -8.37 -3.67 -15.12
N SER A 305 -8.06 -4.97 -15.15
CA SER A 305 -6.98 -5.48 -16.00
C SER A 305 -7.40 -5.38 -17.47
N HIS A 306 -7.07 -4.29 -18.10
CA HIS A 306 -7.12 -4.14 -19.56
C HIS A 306 -5.74 -4.51 -20.10
N SER A 307 -5.49 -5.82 -20.19
CA SER A 307 -4.18 -6.42 -20.45
C SER A 307 -3.63 -6.20 -21.86
N ASP A 308 -4.23 -5.35 -22.69
CA ASP A 308 -4.04 -5.40 -24.13
C ASP A 308 -3.00 -4.39 -24.66
N ARG A 309 -2.31 -3.63 -23.81
CA ARG A 309 -1.17 -2.88 -24.26
C ARG A 309 0.10 -3.69 -24.15
N LYS A 310 0.52 -4.30 -25.26
CA LYS A 310 1.94 -4.69 -25.41
C LYS A 310 2.78 -3.43 -25.28
N ILE A 311 3.59 -3.37 -24.24
CA ILE A 311 4.60 -2.34 -24.09
C ILE A 311 5.77 -2.79 -24.98
N ASP A 312 5.84 -2.26 -26.20
CA ASP A 312 6.89 -2.59 -27.15
C ASP A 312 8.08 -1.62 -27.10
N THR A 313 7.99 -0.58 -26.24
CA THR A 313 9.00 0.47 -26.11
C THR A 313 9.48 0.54 -24.65
N TRP A 314 10.73 0.97 -24.47
CA TRP A 314 11.34 1.24 -23.17
C TRP A 314 11.15 2.72 -22.78
N ASP A 315 9.94 3.24 -22.94
CA ASP A 315 9.63 4.63 -22.58
C ASP A 315 9.80 4.86 -21.08
N SER A 316 10.24 6.07 -20.68
CA SER A 316 10.50 6.39 -19.27
C SER A 316 9.24 6.60 -18.44
N ALA A 317 8.09 6.83 -19.06
CA ALA A 317 6.81 7.04 -18.39
C ALA A 317 5.67 6.49 -19.28
N PRO A 318 5.58 5.15 -19.45
CA PRO A 318 4.58 4.57 -20.33
C PRO A 318 3.16 4.75 -19.76
N HIS A 319 2.18 4.97 -20.65
CA HIS A 319 0.77 5.03 -20.29
C HIS A 319 0.23 3.61 -20.00
N ILE A 320 0.45 3.12 -18.80
CA ILE A 320 -0.03 1.81 -18.34
C ILE A 320 -0.83 1.94 -17.04
N LEU A 321 -1.73 1.01 -16.80
CA LEU A 321 -2.58 0.94 -15.60
C LEU A 321 -3.47 2.18 -15.37
N GLU A 322 -3.67 3.04 -16.35
CA GLU A 322 -4.51 4.23 -16.24
C GLU A 322 -5.99 3.84 -16.35
N ASN A 323 -6.57 3.40 -15.24
CA ASN A 323 -7.96 3.01 -15.16
C ASN A 323 -8.88 4.23 -14.97
N ASN A 324 -10.07 4.17 -15.58
CA ASN A 324 -11.14 5.13 -15.33
C ASN A 324 -12.18 4.51 -14.40
N TYR A 325 -12.54 5.23 -13.34
CA TYR A 325 -13.44 4.73 -12.31
C TYR A 325 -14.85 5.30 -12.40
N SER A 326 -15.83 4.42 -12.30
CA SER A 326 -17.27 4.74 -12.24
C SER A 326 -17.75 4.84 -10.77
N LEU A 327 -19.02 5.23 -10.59
CA LEU A 327 -19.66 5.17 -9.26
C LEU A 327 -19.68 3.74 -8.67
N ARG A 328 -19.86 2.74 -9.51
CA ARG A 328 -19.83 1.34 -9.09
C ARG A 328 -18.48 0.96 -8.46
N ASP A 329 -17.39 1.42 -9.05
CA ASP A 329 -16.03 1.20 -8.55
C ASP A 329 -15.81 1.92 -7.22
N ALA A 330 -16.34 3.13 -7.08
CA ALA A 330 -16.30 3.86 -5.82
C ALA A 330 -17.09 3.16 -4.70
N LEU A 331 -18.18 2.44 -5.01
CA LEU A 331 -18.92 1.63 -4.04
C LEU A 331 -18.10 0.41 -3.57
N VAL A 332 -17.45 -0.32 -4.50
CA VAL A 332 -16.56 -1.42 -4.15
C VAL A 332 -15.39 -0.94 -3.31
N PHE A 333 -14.75 0.13 -3.75
CA PHE A 333 -13.66 0.80 -3.02
C PHE A 333 -14.10 1.17 -1.58
N SER A 334 -15.30 1.75 -1.43
CA SER A 334 -15.86 2.07 -0.12
C SER A 334 -16.11 0.82 0.71
N GLY A 335 -16.58 -0.27 0.12
CA GLY A 335 -16.76 -1.57 0.77
C GLY A 335 -15.46 -2.10 1.36
N MET A 336 -14.35 -2.02 0.58
CA MET A 336 -13.02 -2.39 1.08
C MET A 336 -12.60 -1.53 2.27
N MET A 337 -12.81 -0.21 2.21
CA MET A 337 -12.48 0.69 3.33
C MET A 337 -13.29 0.38 4.59
N LEU A 338 -14.58 0.09 4.46
CA LEU A 338 -15.43 -0.30 5.60
C LEU A 338 -14.95 -1.63 6.21
N THR A 339 -14.53 -2.59 5.38
CA THR A 339 -13.93 -3.85 5.85
C THR A 339 -12.64 -3.60 6.63
N MET A 340 -11.79 -2.70 6.18
CA MET A 340 -10.57 -2.33 6.91
C MET A 340 -10.88 -1.76 8.29
N ILE A 341 -11.91 -0.91 8.42
CA ILE A 341 -12.36 -0.37 9.71
C ILE A 341 -12.93 -1.48 10.60
N ASN A 342 -13.74 -2.38 10.04
CA ASN A 342 -14.37 -3.49 10.78
C ASN A 342 -13.35 -4.54 11.27
N ASN A 343 -12.11 -4.52 10.77
CA ASN A 343 -11.00 -5.38 11.17
C ASN A 343 -9.86 -4.61 11.86
N ALA A 344 -10.17 -3.44 12.44
CA ALA A 344 -9.17 -2.54 13.03
C ALA A 344 -8.49 -3.09 14.30
N ASP A 345 -8.92 -4.21 14.86
CA ASP A 345 -8.21 -4.93 15.92
C ASP A 345 -6.86 -5.50 15.42
N ARG A 346 -6.82 -6.01 14.18
CA ARG A 346 -5.65 -6.67 13.59
C ARG A 346 -5.05 -5.91 12.42
N LEU A 347 -5.86 -5.31 11.55
CA LEU A 347 -5.42 -4.53 10.40
C LEU A 347 -5.12 -3.09 10.83
N LYS A 348 -3.86 -2.70 10.81
CA LYS A 348 -3.40 -1.39 11.33
C LYS A 348 -2.84 -0.46 10.28
N MET A 349 -2.50 -1.01 9.12
CA MET A 349 -1.90 -0.30 8.01
C MET A 349 -2.55 -0.71 6.70
N GLY A 350 -2.70 0.23 5.80
CA GLY A 350 -3.10 -0.01 4.43
C GLY A 350 -2.46 1.03 3.51
N CYS A 351 -2.16 0.65 2.26
CA CYS A 351 -1.63 1.59 1.28
C CYS A 351 -2.40 1.43 -0.03
N LEU A 352 -3.17 2.46 -0.38
CA LEU A 352 -3.90 2.51 -1.65
C LEU A 352 -2.92 2.46 -2.83
N ALA A 353 -3.03 1.47 -3.64
CA ALA A 353 -2.26 1.30 -4.87
C ALA A 353 -3.07 1.78 -6.10
N GLN A 354 -2.72 2.90 -6.73
CA GLN A 354 -1.70 3.84 -6.34
C GLN A 354 -2.33 5.22 -6.13
N LEU A 355 -1.51 6.26 -5.94
CA LEU A 355 -2.04 7.58 -5.61
C LEU A 355 -2.28 8.45 -6.86
N VAL A 356 -1.42 8.30 -7.89
CA VAL A 356 -1.44 9.13 -9.10
C VAL A 356 -1.31 8.27 -10.36
N ASN A 357 -2.15 8.49 -11.35
CA ASN A 357 -2.22 7.89 -12.68
C ASN A 357 -2.44 6.37 -12.70
N ALA A 358 -1.50 5.57 -12.21
CA ALA A 358 -1.63 4.11 -12.22
C ALA A 358 -2.70 3.66 -11.22
N ILE A 359 -3.83 3.10 -11.69
CA ILE A 359 -4.98 2.67 -10.89
C ILE A 359 -5.31 3.63 -9.72
N ALA A 360 -5.39 4.92 -9.99
CA ALA A 360 -5.26 5.95 -8.96
C ALA A 360 -6.49 6.88 -8.83
N PRO A 361 -6.70 7.49 -7.65
CA PRO A 361 -7.74 8.51 -7.44
C PRO A 361 -7.45 9.83 -8.16
N ILE A 362 -6.19 10.11 -8.51
CA ILE A 362 -5.76 11.35 -9.16
C ILE A 362 -5.19 10.99 -10.55
N LEU A 363 -5.71 11.62 -11.59
CA LEU A 363 -5.12 11.56 -12.93
C LEU A 363 -4.46 12.89 -13.28
N THR A 364 -3.36 12.84 -14.03
CA THR A 364 -2.68 14.02 -14.57
C THR A 364 -2.60 13.93 -16.08
N LYS A 365 -2.68 15.08 -16.73
CA LYS A 365 -2.27 15.25 -18.12
C LYS A 365 -0.87 15.84 -18.14
N THR A 366 0.03 15.27 -18.95
CA THR A 366 1.39 15.82 -19.16
C THR A 366 1.27 17.26 -19.67
N GLY A 367 1.93 18.20 -19.00
CA GLY A 367 1.87 19.64 -19.28
C GLY A 367 0.48 20.25 -19.06
N GLY A 368 -0.47 19.57 -18.43
CA GLY A 368 -1.87 19.98 -18.32
C GLY A 368 -2.49 19.72 -16.94
N GLU A 369 -3.80 19.67 -16.91
CA GLU A 369 -4.62 19.65 -15.71
C GLU A 369 -4.57 18.32 -14.93
N THR A 370 -4.99 18.37 -13.66
CA THR A 370 -5.30 17.21 -12.81
C THR A 370 -6.80 16.91 -12.77
N LEU A 371 -7.15 15.66 -12.54
CA LEU A 371 -8.53 15.20 -12.40
C LEU A 371 -8.69 14.32 -11.15
N LYS A 372 -9.69 14.60 -10.32
CA LYS A 372 -10.16 13.72 -9.24
C LYS A 372 -11.09 12.66 -9.80
N GLN A 373 -10.77 11.38 -9.64
CA GLN A 373 -11.63 10.27 -10.00
C GLN A 373 -12.70 9.99 -8.92
N THR A 374 -13.68 9.15 -9.21
CA THR A 374 -14.78 8.82 -8.27
C THR A 374 -14.30 8.23 -6.96
N ILE A 375 -13.22 7.43 -6.97
CA ILE A 375 -12.63 6.83 -5.76
C ILE A 375 -11.89 7.83 -4.86
N TYR A 376 -11.57 9.03 -5.36
CA TYR A 376 -10.96 10.11 -4.58
C TYR A 376 -11.82 10.50 -3.37
N TYR A 377 -13.13 10.61 -3.55
CA TYR A 377 -14.05 11.13 -2.54
C TYR A 377 -14.23 10.18 -1.33
N PRO A 378 -14.52 8.87 -1.50
CA PRO A 378 -14.55 7.97 -0.37
C PRO A 378 -13.19 7.86 0.33
N TYR A 379 -12.08 7.89 -0.42
CA TYR A 379 -10.74 7.86 0.18
C TYR A 379 -10.48 9.09 1.05
N MET A 380 -10.75 10.28 0.56
CA MET A 380 -10.67 11.53 1.33
C MET A 380 -11.52 11.46 2.61
N THR A 381 -12.75 10.94 2.50
CA THR A 381 -13.66 10.80 3.64
C THR A 381 -13.08 9.84 4.70
N GLY A 382 -12.56 8.68 4.28
CA GLY A 382 -11.95 7.71 5.17
C GLY A 382 -10.70 8.26 5.88
N CYS A 383 -9.80 8.89 5.14
CA CYS A 383 -8.60 9.51 5.71
C CYS A 383 -8.93 10.60 6.73
N ALA A 384 -9.99 11.38 6.50
CA ALA A 384 -10.39 12.47 7.38
C ALA A 384 -11.08 11.97 8.67
N TYR A 385 -12.01 11.03 8.55
CA TYR A 385 -12.97 10.72 9.61
C TYR A 385 -12.80 9.35 10.28
N ALA A 386 -12.21 8.34 9.63
CA ALA A 386 -12.03 7.04 10.25
C ALA A 386 -10.87 7.07 11.27
N LYS A 387 -11.14 7.59 12.46
CA LYS A 387 -10.16 7.79 13.54
C LYS A 387 -10.75 7.37 14.88
N GLY A 388 -9.88 7.07 15.84
CA GLY A 388 -10.29 6.67 17.18
C GLY A 388 -10.52 5.16 17.31
N GLU A 389 -11.67 4.75 17.77
CA GLU A 389 -12.05 3.36 17.98
C GLU A 389 -13.08 2.90 16.94
N ALA A 390 -12.85 1.75 16.34
CA ALA A 390 -13.84 1.07 15.53
C ALA A 390 -14.84 0.36 16.46
N LEU A 391 -16.14 0.61 16.25
CA LEU A 391 -17.20 -0.01 17.03
C LEU A 391 -17.95 -1.05 16.19
N LYS A 392 -18.37 -2.14 16.86
CA LYS A 392 -19.13 -3.18 16.20
C LYS A 392 -20.49 -2.66 15.75
N VAL A 393 -20.80 -2.90 14.49
CA VAL A 393 -22.05 -2.49 13.86
C VAL A 393 -22.92 -3.71 13.63
N THR A 394 -24.21 -3.61 14.00
CA THR A 394 -25.23 -4.59 13.65
C THR A 394 -26.15 -3.99 12.59
N VAL A 395 -26.22 -4.63 11.41
CA VAL A 395 -27.07 -4.20 10.31
C VAL A 395 -28.23 -5.18 10.13
N SER A 396 -29.46 -4.67 10.21
CA SER A 396 -30.69 -5.35 9.82
C SER A 396 -31.14 -4.75 8.49
N ALA A 397 -31.01 -5.50 7.42
CA ALA A 397 -31.35 -5.13 6.05
C ALA A 397 -31.67 -6.40 5.27
N ASP A 398 -32.32 -6.24 4.12
CA ASP A 398 -32.48 -7.34 3.18
C ASP A 398 -31.10 -7.90 2.81
N SER A 399 -31.07 -9.19 2.51
CA SER A 399 -29.86 -9.89 2.06
C SER A 399 -30.14 -10.63 0.78
N TYR A 400 -29.06 -10.91 0.05
CA TYR A 400 -29.08 -11.71 -1.17
C TYR A 400 -27.81 -12.52 -1.28
N GLU A 401 -27.95 -13.69 -1.91
CA GLU A 401 -26.85 -14.62 -2.12
C GLU A 401 -25.84 -14.06 -3.14
N THR A 402 -24.57 -14.20 -2.83
CA THR A 402 -23.42 -13.91 -3.71
C THR A 402 -22.49 -15.12 -3.75
N VAL A 403 -21.51 -15.10 -4.64
CA VAL A 403 -20.46 -16.16 -4.67
C VAL A 403 -19.61 -16.18 -3.41
N TYR A 404 -19.65 -15.13 -2.60
CA TYR A 404 -18.91 -14.98 -1.34
C TYR A 404 -19.77 -15.28 -0.10
N GLY A 405 -21.03 -15.70 -0.30
CA GLY A 405 -22.03 -15.93 0.75
C GLY A 405 -23.12 -14.86 0.77
N ASP A 406 -23.91 -14.84 1.84
CA ASP A 406 -25.02 -13.90 2.03
C ASP A 406 -24.52 -12.49 2.31
N ALA A 407 -24.88 -11.55 1.44
CA ALA A 407 -24.56 -10.13 1.54
C ALA A 407 -25.77 -9.31 1.99
N LYS A 408 -25.58 -8.33 2.85
CA LYS A 408 -26.59 -7.34 3.22
C LYS A 408 -26.70 -6.25 2.16
N ALA A 409 -27.91 -5.76 1.91
CA ALA A 409 -28.13 -4.59 1.03
C ALA A 409 -27.49 -3.29 1.54
N VAL A 410 -27.11 -3.27 2.82
CA VAL A 410 -26.39 -2.17 3.46
C VAL A 410 -25.17 -2.75 4.19
N TYR A 411 -23.99 -2.19 3.90
CA TYR A 411 -22.76 -2.48 4.62
C TYR A 411 -22.28 -1.22 5.34
N ALA A 412 -21.83 -1.35 6.58
CA ALA A 412 -21.49 -0.21 7.42
C ALA A 412 -20.30 -0.52 8.34
N ALA A 413 -19.55 0.53 8.64
CA ALA A 413 -18.58 0.58 9.73
C ALA A 413 -18.81 1.84 10.55
N PHE A 414 -18.35 1.86 11.78
CA PHE A 414 -18.50 3.02 12.67
C PHE A 414 -17.19 3.28 13.41
N SER A 415 -16.77 4.54 13.42
CA SER A 415 -15.64 5.00 14.22
C SER A 415 -16.11 6.03 15.26
N HIS A 416 -15.50 5.98 16.44
CA HIS A 416 -15.72 6.95 17.50
C HIS A 416 -14.40 7.58 17.93
N ASN A 417 -14.27 8.87 17.74
CA ASN A 417 -13.15 9.64 18.24
C ASN A 417 -13.55 10.40 19.51
N ALA A 418 -13.01 9.99 20.65
CA ALA A 418 -13.36 10.59 21.96
C ALA A 418 -13.01 12.09 22.08
N GLN A 419 -12.16 12.62 21.21
CA GLN A 419 -11.77 14.04 21.21
C GLN A 419 -12.73 14.94 20.43
N THR A 420 -13.40 14.38 19.43
CA THR A 420 -14.27 15.16 18.51
C THR A 420 -15.74 14.76 18.56
N GLY A 421 -16.07 13.67 19.18
CA GLY A 421 -17.44 13.13 19.31
C GLY A 421 -17.74 12.03 18.33
#